data_a234bcddd3681450e8b575bd0e23a453
#
_entry.id   a234bcddd3681450e8b575bd0e23a453
#
_cell.length_a   1.000
_cell.length_b   1.000
_cell.length_c   1.000
_cell.angle_alpha   90.00
_cell.angle_beta   90.00
_cell.angle_gamma   90.00
#
_symmetry.space_group_name_H-M   'P 1'
#
loop_
_entity.id
_entity.type
_entity.pdbx_description
1 polymer ?
#
loop_
_entity_poly.entity_id
_entity_poly.type
_entity_poly.pdbx_seq_one_letter_code
_entity_poly.pdbx_strand_id
1 'polypeptide(L)' 'MERLENFEKALNDILNEYDYLGKELEKLRNEGKNKTTKFREILGKKLVYSMIITIFKRYNLINE' A
#
# COMPACT_ATOMS: atom_id res chain seq x y z
N MET A 1 -19.76 16.52 2.13
CA MET A 1 -20.50 15.37 2.66
C MET A 1 -19.57 14.44 3.39
N GLU A 2 -19.99 14.03 4.59
CA GLU A 2 -19.15 13.19 5.45
C GLU A 2 -18.73 11.89 4.77
N ARG A 3 -19.62 11.25 4.06
CA ARG A 3 -19.33 9.98 3.41
C ARG A 3 -18.24 10.08 2.37
N LEU A 4 -18.28 11.12 1.55
CA LEU A 4 -17.27 11.35 0.54
C LEU A 4 -15.92 11.69 1.18
N GLU A 5 -15.95 12.54 2.19
CA GLU A 5 -14.74 12.90 2.91
C GLU A 5 -14.10 11.68 3.56
N ASN A 6 -14.92 10.82 4.17
CA ASN A 6 -14.42 9.60 4.81
C ASN A 6 -13.83 8.64 3.77
N PHE A 7 -14.46 8.56 2.60
CA PHE A 7 -13.94 7.74 1.51
C PHE A 7 -12.57 8.26 1.06
N GLU A 8 -12.44 9.57 0.88
CA GLU A 8 -11.18 10.15 0.44
C GLU A 8 -10.07 9.99 1.48
N LYS A 9 -10.42 10.09 2.75
CA LYS A 9 -9.45 9.84 3.83
C LYS A 9 -8.98 8.40 3.81
N ALA A 10 -9.90 7.46 3.65
CA ALA A 10 -9.55 6.06 3.58
C ALA A 10 -8.66 5.77 2.38
N LEU A 11 -8.96 6.37 1.24
CA LEU A 11 -8.15 6.21 0.04
C LEU A 11 -6.74 6.74 0.26
N ASN A 12 -6.61 7.93 0.86
CA ASN A 12 -5.30 8.50 1.16
C ASN A 12 -4.52 7.63 2.13
N ASP A 13 -5.18 7.06 3.14
CA ASP A 13 -4.53 6.16 4.08
C ASP A 13 -3.99 4.92 3.38
N ILE A 14 -4.77 4.37 2.45
CA ILE A 14 -4.35 3.20 1.67
C ILE A 14 -3.11 3.54 0.84
N LEU A 15 -3.09 4.68 0.17
CA LEU A 15 -1.96 5.09 -0.65
C LEU A 15 -0.71 5.34 0.19
N ASN A 16 -0.88 5.99 1.34
CA ASN A 16 0.22 6.26 2.25
C ASN A 16 0.79 4.97 2.83
N GLU A 17 -0.06 4.04 3.19
CA GLU A 17 0.37 2.75 3.74
C GLU A 17 1.11 1.93 2.69
N TYR A 18 0.62 1.95 1.46
CA TYR A 18 1.28 1.26 0.36
C TYR A 18 2.70 1.80 0.15
N ASP A 19 2.84 3.13 0.16
CA ASP A 19 4.14 3.77 0.00
C ASP A 19 5.07 3.41 1.15
N TYR A 20 4.56 3.45 2.38
CA TYR A 20 5.33 3.09 3.57
C TYR A 20 5.82 1.64 3.49
N LEU A 21 4.95 0.71 3.09
CA LEU A 21 5.32 -0.69 2.97
C LEU A 21 6.42 -0.88 1.93
N GLY A 22 6.34 -0.15 0.83
CA GLY A 22 7.39 -0.19 -0.19
C GLY A 22 8.74 0.27 0.34
N LYS A 23 8.74 1.34 1.13
CA LYS A 23 9.97 1.85 1.73
C LYS A 23 10.55 0.86 2.75
N GLU A 24 9.69 0.21 3.53
CA GLU A 24 10.13 -0.79 4.50
C GLU A 24 10.75 -2.01 3.80
N LEU A 25 10.15 -2.45 2.70
CA LEU A 25 10.70 -3.56 1.92
C LEU A 25 12.09 -3.21 1.38
N GLU A 26 12.23 -2.01 0.84
CA GLU A 26 13.50 -1.57 0.30
C GLU A 26 14.56 -1.49 1.39
N LYS A 27 14.19 -0.97 2.56
CA LYS A 27 15.10 -0.90 3.69
C LYS A 27 15.58 -2.29 4.10
N LEU A 28 14.66 -3.25 4.24
CA LEU A 28 15.02 -4.61 4.61
C LEU A 28 15.89 -5.26 3.56
N ARG A 29 15.61 -5.02 2.29
CA ARG A 29 16.43 -5.55 1.20
C ARG A 29 17.83 -5.00 1.25
N ASN A 30 17.98 -3.69 1.50
CA ASN A 30 19.29 -3.05 1.60
C ASN A 30 20.08 -3.56 2.80
N GLU A 31 19.39 -4.00 3.85
CA GLU A 31 20.03 -4.58 5.03
C GLU A 31 20.31 -6.09 4.89
N GLY A 32 20.00 -6.64 3.72
CA GLY A 32 20.19 -8.06 3.50
C GLY A 32 19.16 -8.95 4.17
N LYS A 33 18.01 -8.37 4.57
CA LYS A 33 16.96 -9.08 5.30
C LYS A 33 15.79 -9.48 4.42
N ASN A 34 16.03 -9.66 3.14
CA ASN A 34 14.96 -9.97 2.17
C ASN A 34 14.45 -11.42 2.24
N LYS A 35 15.03 -12.25 3.10
CA LYS A 35 14.58 -13.63 3.30
C LYS A 35 13.97 -13.87 4.66
N THR A 36 13.70 -12.80 5.42
CA THR A 36 13.13 -12.92 6.75
C THR A 36 11.61 -13.04 6.69
N THR A 37 11.04 -13.56 7.79
CA THR A 37 9.59 -13.64 7.93
C THR A 37 8.97 -12.26 7.87
N LYS A 38 9.61 -11.28 8.50
CA LYS A 38 9.12 -9.90 8.49
C LYS A 38 9.03 -9.35 7.07
N PHE A 39 10.02 -9.62 6.24
CA PHE A 39 10.01 -9.21 4.84
C PHE A 39 8.80 -9.80 4.11
N ARG A 40 8.55 -11.09 4.32
CA ARG A 40 7.42 -11.77 3.69
C ARG A 40 6.08 -11.20 4.14
N GLU A 41 5.95 -10.89 5.43
CA GLU A 41 4.73 -10.30 5.97
C GLU A 41 4.46 -8.93 5.34
N ILE A 42 5.48 -8.09 5.26
CA ILE A 42 5.34 -6.76 4.68
C ILE A 42 5.03 -6.87 3.19
N LEU A 43 5.70 -7.78 2.49
CA LEU A 43 5.44 -8.01 1.07
C LEU A 43 3.99 -8.45 0.85
N GLY A 44 3.48 -9.35 1.69
CA GLY A 44 2.10 -9.80 1.60
C GLY A 44 1.12 -8.66 1.78
N LYS A 45 1.35 -7.80 2.78
CA LYS A 45 0.50 -6.62 3.00
C LYS A 45 0.54 -5.68 1.80
N LYS A 46 1.73 -5.44 1.26
CA LYS A 46 1.88 -4.57 0.08
C LYS A 46 1.09 -5.11 -1.10
N LEU A 47 1.11 -6.42 -1.31
CA LEU A 47 0.37 -7.04 -2.40
C LEU A 47 -1.13 -6.84 -2.23
N VAL A 48 -1.65 -6.96 -1.00
CA VAL A 48 -3.07 -6.72 -0.74
C VAL A 48 -3.43 -5.27 -1.06
N TYR A 49 -2.64 -4.31 -0.61
CA TYR A 49 -2.89 -2.90 -0.92
C TYR A 49 -2.78 -2.63 -2.42
N SER A 50 -1.85 -3.29 -3.10
CA SER A 50 -1.70 -3.18 -4.55
C SER A 50 -2.98 -3.61 -5.27
N MET A 51 -3.60 -4.69 -4.81
CA MET A 51 -4.86 -5.17 -5.38
C MET A 51 -5.98 -4.16 -5.18
N ILE A 52 -6.08 -3.59 -3.98
CA ILE A 52 -7.09 -2.58 -3.67
C ILE A 52 -6.89 -1.35 -4.55
N ILE A 53 -5.66 -0.88 -4.67
CA ILE A 53 -5.34 0.29 -5.50
C ILE A 53 -5.67 0.02 -6.96
N THR A 54 -5.40 -1.18 -7.45
CA THR A 54 -5.72 -1.56 -8.83
C THR A 54 -7.22 -1.47 -9.08
N ILE A 55 -8.05 -1.89 -8.12
CA ILE A 55 -9.50 -1.79 -8.22
C ILE A 55 -9.92 -0.32 -8.33
N PHE A 56 -9.36 0.55 -7.49
CA PHE A 56 -9.68 1.97 -7.54
C PHE A 56 -9.27 2.60 -8.88
N LYS A 57 -8.14 2.22 -9.42
CA LYS A 57 -7.70 2.70 -10.74
C LYS A 57 -8.65 2.29 -11.84
N ARG A 58 -9.17 1.07 -11.74
CA ARG A 58 -10.12 0.54 -12.73
C ARG A 58 -11.38 1.39 -12.81
N TYR A 59 -11.79 1.98 -11.69
CA TYR A 59 -12.96 2.84 -11.62
C TYR A 59 -12.63 4.32 -11.74
N ASN A 60 -11.38 4.65 -12.08
CA ASN A 60 -10.90 6.02 -12.23
C ASN A 60 -11.01 6.84 -10.96
N LEU A 61 -10.87 6.19 -9.82
CA LEU A 61 -10.91 6.86 -8.51
C LEU A 61 -9.55 7.36 -8.07
N ILE A 62 -8.49 6.90 -8.72
CA ILE A 62 -7.12 7.34 -8.48
C ILE A 62 -6.54 7.78 -9.81
N ASN A 63 -6.00 8.98 -9.84
CA ASN A 63 -5.29 9.49 -11.02
C ASN A 63 -3.82 9.15 -10.90
N GLU A 64 -3.27 8.63 -11.96
CA GLU A 64 -1.85 8.31 -12.05
C GLU A 64 -1.06 9.52 -12.47
#